data_ed1ec6bca4b200972c799eb5902aaae0
#
_entry.id   ed1ec6bca4b200972c799eb5902aaae0
#
_cell.length_a   1.000
_cell.length_b   1.000
_cell.length_c   1.000
_cell.angle_alpha   90.00
_cell.angle_beta   90.00
_cell.angle_gamma   90.00
#
_symmetry.space_group_name_H-M   'P 1'
#
loop_
_entity.id
_entity.type
_entity.pdbx_description
1 polymer ?
#
loop_
_entity_poly.entity_id
_entity_poly.type
_entity_poly.pdbx_seq_one_letter_code
_entity_poly.pdbx_strand_id
1 'polypeptide(L)'
;MSTLWPYFWPALGAGLITGIITGAFAFRRTHRRHATLAIGVLAALASVGLWHGPLGAADRLSRAIERDVRTTLVNYEIPEVSGHLHRGPLTRRVLLSGPADDFQRSELVRLIGEVPGVSSASWSTGRGVPLIVEGGGAAVLGFLFGLLLAYLVELRRRYNAQFNW
;
A
#
# COMPACT_ATOMS: atom_id res chain seq x y z
N MET A 1 3.99 -11.12 12.39
CA MET A 1 3.74 -9.72 11.95
C MET A 1 3.32 -9.78 10.49
N SER A 2 2.32 -9.01 10.08
CA SER A 2 1.80 -9.07 8.70
C SER A 2 2.88 -8.61 7.70
N THR A 3 3.14 -9.41 6.68
CA THR A 3 4.10 -9.15 5.57
C THR A 3 3.82 -7.82 4.83
N LEU A 4 2.60 -7.28 4.98
CA LEU A 4 2.15 -6.05 4.32
C LEU A 4 2.63 -4.76 5.01
N TRP A 5 2.82 -4.75 6.32
CA TRP A 5 3.13 -3.55 7.09
C TRP A 5 4.38 -2.80 6.63
N PRO A 6 5.52 -3.49 6.33
CA PRO A 6 6.72 -2.80 5.86
C PRO A 6 6.54 -2.04 4.54
N TYR A 7 5.52 -2.38 3.75
CA TYR A 7 5.21 -1.66 2.51
C TYR A 7 4.27 -0.47 2.75
N PHE A 8 3.19 -0.66 3.51
CA PHE A 8 2.12 0.34 3.65
C PHE A 8 2.42 1.43 4.67
N TRP A 9 3.13 1.14 5.77
CA TRP A 9 3.46 2.16 6.78
C TRP A 9 4.29 3.32 6.23
N PRO A 10 5.36 3.11 5.46
CA PRO A 10 6.11 4.22 4.88
C PRO A 10 5.29 5.06 3.90
N ALA A 11 4.42 4.42 3.10
CA ALA A 11 3.52 5.13 2.20
C ALA A 11 2.52 6.02 2.96
N LEU A 12 1.88 5.48 4.01
CA LEU A 12 0.97 6.21 4.88
C LEU A 12 1.70 7.34 5.63
N GLY A 13 2.90 7.06 6.15
CA GLY A 13 3.74 8.05 6.85
C GLY A 13 4.18 9.20 5.95
N ALA A 14 4.59 8.91 4.72
CA ALA A 14 4.92 9.94 3.73
C ALA A 14 3.70 10.81 3.40
N GLY A 15 2.53 10.20 3.23
CA GLY A 15 1.27 10.92 3.07
C GLY A 15 0.96 11.82 4.27
N LEU A 16 1.09 11.30 5.49
CA LEU A 16 0.85 12.04 6.73
C LEU A 16 1.75 13.28 6.83
N ILE A 17 3.04 13.11 6.63
CA ILE A 17 4.02 14.21 6.71
C ILE A 17 3.73 15.27 5.65
N THR A 18 3.52 14.87 4.40
CA THR A 18 3.18 15.79 3.32
C THR A 18 1.85 16.51 3.58
N GLY A 19 0.86 15.82 4.15
CA GLY A 19 -0.42 16.39 4.55
C GLY A 19 -0.30 17.45 5.65
N ILE A 20 0.50 17.20 6.69
CA ILE A 20 0.76 18.18 7.77
C ILE A 20 1.45 19.42 7.20
N ILE A 21 2.52 19.24 6.43
CA ILE A 21 3.27 20.35 5.82
C ILE A 21 2.35 21.17 4.91
N THR A 22 1.66 20.52 3.99
CA THR A 22 0.73 21.16 3.05
C THR A 22 -0.38 21.91 3.78
N GLY A 23 -0.99 21.30 4.81
CA GLY A 23 -2.03 21.91 5.63
C GLY A 23 -1.53 23.15 6.37
N ALA A 24 -0.33 23.09 6.96
CA ALA A 24 0.28 24.22 7.63
C ALA A 24 0.44 25.44 6.71
N PHE A 25 0.76 25.22 5.43
CA PHE A 25 0.84 26.32 4.45
C PHE A 25 -0.52 26.73 3.90
N ALA A 26 -1.39 25.77 3.56
CA ALA A 26 -2.69 26.02 2.93
C ALA A 26 -3.66 26.77 3.84
N PHE A 27 -3.64 26.48 5.15
CA PHE A 27 -4.56 27.12 6.11
C PHE A 27 -4.08 28.51 6.57
N ARG A 28 -2.80 28.85 6.36
CA ARG A 28 -2.25 30.18 6.65
C ARG A 28 -2.34 31.14 5.47
N ARG A 29 -2.31 30.62 4.22
CA ARG A 29 -2.31 31.43 2.99
C ARG A 29 -3.55 31.13 2.14
N THR A 30 -4.56 32.00 2.20
CA THR A 30 -5.84 31.80 1.51
C THR A 30 -5.74 31.90 -0.02
N HIS A 31 -4.88 32.77 -0.55
CA HIS A 31 -4.88 33.12 -1.98
C HIS A 31 -4.45 31.98 -2.93
N ARG A 32 -3.63 31.00 -2.47
CA ARG A 32 -3.17 29.87 -3.31
C ARG A 32 -3.48 28.50 -2.71
N ARG A 33 -4.54 28.42 -1.92
CA ARG A 33 -4.90 27.21 -1.16
C ARG A 33 -5.03 25.98 -2.05
N HIS A 34 -5.74 26.07 -3.17
CA HIS A 34 -5.95 24.93 -4.09
C HIS A 34 -4.65 24.46 -4.74
N ALA A 35 -3.81 25.39 -5.16
CA ALA A 35 -2.49 25.04 -5.74
C ALA A 35 -1.60 24.34 -4.72
N THR A 36 -1.55 24.84 -3.47
CA THR A 36 -0.79 24.21 -2.39
C THR A 36 -1.29 22.79 -2.10
N LEU A 37 -2.61 22.59 -2.03
CA LEU A 37 -3.20 21.26 -1.82
C LEU A 37 -2.88 20.30 -2.99
N ALA A 38 -2.98 20.77 -4.24
CA ALA A 38 -2.65 19.96 -5.41
C ALA A 38 -1.17 19.53 -5.40
N ILE A 39 -0.24 20.46 -5.12
CA ILE A 39 1.19 20.14 -5.00
C ILE A 39 1.43 19.11 -3.89
N GLY A 40 0.77 19.26 -2.75
CA GLY A 40 0.90 18.32 -1.63
C GLY A 40 0.44 16.90 -1.99
N VAL A 41 -0.69 16.77 -2.68
CA VAL A 41 -1.18 15.46 -3.16
C VAL A 41 -0.19 14.86 -4.16
N LEU A 42 0.29 15.65 -5.12
CA LEU A 42 1.29 15.19 -6.09
C LEU A 42 2.59 14.73 -5.40
N ALA A 43 3.05 15.47 -4.40
CA ALA A 43 4.24 15.09 -3.62
C ALA A 43 4.02 13.77 -2.85
N ALA A 44 2.85 13.57 -2.26
CA ALA A 44 2.50 12.32 -1.58
C ALA A 44 2.49 11.13 -2.56
N LEU A 45 1.86 11.29 -3.74
CA LEU A 45 1.83 10.25 -4.77
C LEU A 45 3.20 9.97 -5.37
N ALA A 46 4.01 11.01 -5.62
CA ALA A 46 5.39 10.87 -6.09
C ALA A 46 6.25 10.10 -5.07
N SER A 47 6.07 10.34 -3.78
CA SER A 47 6.76 9.61 -2.71
C SER A 47 6.45 8.11 -2.76
N VAL A 48 5.18 7.74 -3.04
CA VAL A 48 4.79 6.34 -3.23
C VAL A 48 5.42 5.74 -4.48
N GLY A 49 5.44 6.48 -5.59
CA GLY A 49 6.09 6.04 -6.82
C GLY A 49 7.59 5.74 -6.60
N LEU A 50 8.29 6.61 -5.90
CA LEU A 50 9.69 6.40 -5.51
C LEU A 50 9.87 5.20 -4.56
N TRP A 51 8.98 5.06 -3.57
CA TRP A 51 8.99 3.93 -2.64
C TRP A 51 8.74 2.61 -3.34
N HIS A 52 7.72 2.57 -4.21
CA HIS A 52 7.33 1.36 -4.95
C HIS A 52 8.45 0.87 -5.89
N GLY A 53 8.99 1.76 -6.74
CA GLY A 53 9.95 1.43 -7.79
C GLY A 53 11.40 1.56 -7.32
N PRO A 54 12.04 2.75 -7.43
CA PRO A 54 13.49 2.92 -7.23
C PRO A 54 14.00 2.47 -5.86
N LEU A 55 13.21 2.63 -4.81
CA LEU A 55 13.57 2.17 -3.46
C LEU A 55 13.30 0.67 -3.23
N GLY A 56 12.77 -0.04 -4.22
CA GLY A 56 12.65 -1.49 -4.22
C GLY A 56 11.66 -2.07 -3.21
N ALA A 57 10.69 -1.29 -2.74
CA ALA A 57 9.71 -1.77 -1.76
C ALA A 57 8.79 -2.85 -2.35
N ALA A 58 8.40 -2.69 -3.63
CA ALA A 58 7.61 -3.67 -4.36
C ALA A 58 8.34 -5.02 -4.48
N ASP A 59 9.62 -4.99 -4.81
CA ASP A 59 10.45 -6.19 -4.94
C ASP A 59 10.68 -6.89 -3.59
N ARG A 60 10.83 -6.12 -2.50
CA ARG A 60 10.95 -6.71 -1.17
C ARG A 60 9.67 -7.41 -0.75
N LEU A 61 8.53 -6.78 -0.98
CA LEU A 61 7.23 -7.34 -0.66
C LEU A 61 6.94 -8.59 -1.51
N SER A 62 7.17 -8.52 -2.83
CA SER A 62 6.92 -9.66 -3.72
C SER A 62 7.76 -10.87 -3.34
N ARG A 63 9.06 -10.68 -3.06
CA ARG A 63 9.94 -11.76 -2.59
C ARG A 63 9.53 -12.33 -1.24
N ALA A 64 8.99 -11.51 -0.34
CA ALA A 64 8.49 -11.99 0.95
C ALA A 64 7.26 -12.87 0.76
N ILE A 65 6.26 -12.41 0.00
CA ILE A 65 5.05 -13.18 -0.29
C ILE A 65 5.37 -14.49 -1.04
N GLU A 66 6.19 -14.42 -2.09
CA GLU A 66 6.58 -15.62 -2.86
C GLU A 66 7.35 -16.65 -2.00
N ARG A 67 8.14 -16.17 -1.04
CA ARG A 67 8.80 -17.05 -0.06
C ARG A 67 7.80 -17.72 0.86
N ASP A 68 6.83 -16.94 1.41
CA ASP A 68 5.80 -17.45 2.32
C ASP A 68 4.92 -18.49 1.60
N VAL A 69 4.55 -18.22 0.33
CA VAL A 69 3.81 -19.16 -0.53
C VAL A 69 4.61 -20.44 -0.74
N ARG A 70 5.91 -20.34 -1.07
CA ARG A 70 6.77 -21.51 -1.26
C ARG A 70 6.90 -22.33 0.02
N THR A 71 7.10 -21.68 1.16
CA THR A 71 7.17 -22.36 2.46
C THR A 71 5.87 -23.11 2.76
N THR A 72 4.73 -22.50 2.46
CA THR A 72 3.41 -23.12 2.63
C THR A 72 3.32 -24.37 1.74
N LEU A 73 3.64 -24.28 0.46
CA LEU A 73 3.59 -25.43 -0.47
C LEU A 73 4.50 -26.57 -0.03
N VAL A 74 5.71 -26.27 0.45
CA VAL A 74 6.64 -27.29 0.97
C VAL A 74 6.09 -27.95 2.25
N ASN A 75 5.51 -27.18 3.15
CA ASN A 75 4.91 -27.69 4.40
C ASN A 75 3.71 -28.63 4.14
N TYR A 76 3.02 -28.46 3.03
CA TYR A 76 1.93 -29.33 2.59
C TYR A 76 2.39 -30.47 1.67
N GLU A 77 3.72 -30.67 1.55
CA GLU A 77 4.32 -31.74 0.74
C GLU A 77 3.95 -31.68 -0.75
N ILE A 78 3.76 -30.46 -1.29
CA ILE A 78 3.43 -30.21 -2.71
C ILE A 78 4.53 -29.35 -3.37
N PRO A 79 5.79 -29.82 -3.39
CA PRO A 79 6.91 -29.04 -3.93
C PRO A 79 6.87 -28.87 -5.46
N GLU A 80 6.09 -29.70 -6.16
CA GLU A 80 5.94 -29.68 -7.61
C GLU A 80 5.10 -28.48 -8.12
N VAL A 81 4.31 -27.89 -7.25
CA VAL A 81 3.53 -26.68 -7.54
C VAL A 81 4.36 -25.45 -7.15
N SER A 82 4.37 -24.47 -8.03
CA SER A 82 4.99 -23.17 -7.77
C SER A 82 3.97 -22.05 -7.82
N GLY A 83 4.18 -21.02 -7.00
CA GLY A 83 3.34 -19.83 -6.96
C GLY A 83 4.17 -18.56 -7.13
N HIS A 84 3.78 -17.72 -8.10
CA HIS A 84 4.42 -16.44 -8.37
C HIS A 84 3.42 -15.33 -8.41
N LEU A 85 3.82 -14.12 -7.97
CA LEU A 85 2.95 -12.95 -8.09
C LEU A 85 2.83 -12.50 -9.54
N HIS A 86 1.64 -12.06 -9.92
CA HIS A 86 1.41 -11.44 -11.22
C HIS A 86 2.15 -10.10 -11.31
N ARG A 87 3.07 -9.95 -12.28
CA ARG A 87 4.02 -8.82 -12.37
C ARG A 87 3.73 -7.78 -13.45
N GLY A 88 2.69 -7.96 -14.21
CA GLY A 88 2.36 -7.00 -15.27
C GLY A 88 0.93 -6.46 -15.22
N PRO A 89 0.59 -5.50 -14.38
CA PRO A 89 1.28 -4.82 -13.27
C PRO A 89 1.43 -5.70 -12.01
N LEU A 90 2.38 -5.37 -11.13
CA LEU A 90 2.55 -6.11 -9.89
C LEU A 90 1.29 -6.01 -9.02
N THR A 91 0.70 -7.17 -8.72
CA THR A 91 -0.47 -7.33 -7.87
C THR A 91 -0.17 -8.31 -6.75
N ARG A 92 -1.03 -8.37 -5.73
CA ARG A 92 -0.93 -9.38 -4.65
C ARG A 92 -1.66 -10.68 -5.01
N ARG A 93 -1.89 -10.91 -6.30
CA ARG A 93 -2.48 -12.14 -6.82
C ARG A 93 -1.39 -13.15 -7.14
N VAL A 94 -1.51 -14.36 -6.58
CA VAL A 94 -0.60 -15.47 -6.84
C VAL A 94 -1.12 -16.29 -8.01
N LEU A 95 -0.26 -16.49 -8.99
CA LEU A 95 -0.47 -17.45 -10.08
C LEU A 95 0.19 -18.76 -9.71
N LEU A 96 -0.62 -19.83 -9.64
CA LEU A 96 -0.17 -21.18 -9.39
C LEU A 96 0.14 -21.88 -10.71
N SER A 97 1.20 -22.69 -10.73
CA SER A 97 1.61 -23.51 -11.87
C SER A 97 2.21 -24.82 -11.39
N GLY A 98 1.99 -25.88 -12.13
CA GLY A 98 2.46 -27.25 -11.82
C GLY A 98 1.38 -28.29 -12.03
N PRO A 99 1.73 -29.58 -11.82
CA PRO A 99 0.75 -30.67 -11.92
C PRO A 99 -0.16 -30.66 -10.69
N ALA A 100 -1.46 -30.66 -10.93
CA ALA A 100 -2.47 -30.78 -9.88
C ALA A 100 -3.80 -31.21 -10.52
N ASP A 101 -4.52 -32.13 -9.86
CA ASP A 101 -5.88 -32.46 -10.27
C ASP A 101 -6.90 -31.37 -9.90
N ASP A 102 -8.14 -31.45 -10.35
CA ASP A 102 -9.13 -30.40 -10.15
C ASP A 102 -9.48 -30.17 -8.68
N PHE A 103 -9.45 -31.23 -7.86
CA PHE A 103 -9.68 -31.11 -6.41
C PHE A 103 -8.51 -30.38 -5.75
N GLN A 104 -7.29 -30.83 -6.04
CA GLN A 104 -6.05 -30.19 -5.53
C GLN A 104 -5.98 -28.72 -5.96
N ARG A 105 -6.35 -28.40 -7.21
CA ARG A 105 -6.39 -27.00 -7.69
C ARG A 105 -7.29 -26.11 -6.85
N SER A 106 -8.48 -26.59 -6.50
CA SER A 106 -9.42 -25.83 -5.71
C SER A 106 -8.92 -25.62 -4.26
N GLU A 107 -8.38 -26.67 -3.66
CA GLU A 107 -7.81 -26.60 -2.32
C GLU A 107 -6.57 -25.70 -2.24
N LEU A 108 -5.68 -25.79 -3.24
CA LEU A 108 -4.50 -24.93 -3.31
C LEU A 108 -4.85 -23.45 -3.47
N VAL A 109 -5.88 -23.12 -4.24
CA VAL A 109 -6.37 -21.74 -4.35
C VAL A 109 -6.83 -21.22 -2.99
N ARG A 110 -7.58 -22.03 -2.24
CA ARG A 110 -8.04 -21.70 -0.88
C ARG A 110 -6.85 -21.53 0.07
N LEU A 111 -5.97 -22.53 0.13
CA LEU A 111 -4.81 -22.56 1.01
C LEU A 111 -3.85 -21.36 0.79
N ILE A 112 -3.50 -21.09 -0.47
CA ILE A 112 -2.60 -20.00 -0.83
C ILE A 112 -3.30 -18.64 -0.65
N GLY A 113 -4.62 -18.58 -0.79
CA GLY A 113 -5.40 -17.38 -0.48
C GLY A 113 -5.34 -16.96 1.00
N GLU A 114 -5.05 -17.89 1.91
CA GLU A 114 -4.89 -17.63 3.35
C GLU A 114 -3.47 -17.15 3.72
N VAL A 115 -2.50 -17.22 2.80
CA VAL A 115 -1.12 -16.76 3.05
C VAL A 115 -1.09 -15.25 3.28
N PRO A 116 -0.47 -14.76 4.36
CA PRO A 116 -0.40 -13.34 4.65
C PRO A 116 0.20 -12.52 3.51
N GLY A 117 -0.56 -11.55 3.03
CA GLY A 117 -0.12 -10.68 1.92
C GLY A 117 -0.69 -11.06 0.56
N VAL A 118 -1.19 -12.26 0.39
CA VAL A 118 -1.92 -12.68 -0.81
C VAL A 118 -3.33 -12.07 -0.80
N SER A 119 -3.77 -11.51 -1.92
CA SER A 119 -5.16 -11.03 -2.10
C SER A 119 -6.05 -12.09 -2.73
N SER A 120 -5.47 -12.92 -3.60
CA SER A 120 -6.15 -14.06 -4.23
C SER A 120 -5.12 -15.00 -4.86
N ALA A 121 -5.48 -16.27 -5.01
CA ALA A 121 -4.71 -17.26 -5.77
C ALA A 121 -5.52 -17.78 -6.96
N SER A 122 -4.86 -18.17 -8.04
CA SER A 122 -5.53 -18.75 -9.21
C SER A 122 -4.56 -19.48 -10.11
N TRP A 123 -5.10 -20.36 -10.95
CA TRP A 123 -4.36 -21.09 -11.98
C TRP A 123 -4.37 -20.38 -13.34
N SER A 124 -5.11 -19.29 -13.49
CA SER A 124 -5.20 -18.51 -14.71
C SER A 124 -4.84 -17.05 -14.48
N THR A 125 -4.31 -16.43 -15.52
CA THR A 125 -4.06 -14.99 -15.52
C THR A 125 -5.40 -14.25 -15.41
N GLY A 126 -5.45 -13.23 -14.58
CA GLY A 126 -6.64 -12.42 -14.38
C GLY A 126 -6.26 -11.03 -13.87
N ARG A 127 -7.23 -10.12 -13.88
CA ARG A 127 -7.03 -8.76 -13.38
C ARG A 127 -7.00 -8.74 -11.86
N GLY A 128 -6.05 -8.03 -11.29
CA GLY A 128 -5.95 -7.72 -9.86
C GLY A 128 -5.72 -6.22 -9.67
N VAL A 129 -5.92 -5.73 -8.46
CA VAL A 129 -5.60 -4.34 -8.14
C VAL A 129 -4.07 -4.19 -8.11
N PRO A 130 -3.50 -3.25 -8.88
CA PRO A 130 -2.06 -3.00 -8.83
C PRO A 130 -1.61 -2.55 -7.44
N LEU A 131 -0.50 -3.10 -6.95
CA LEU A 131 0.04 -2.78 -5.63
C LEU A 131 0.33 -1.28 -5.46
N ILE A 132 0.76 -0.61 -6.53
CA ILE A 132 1.00 0.84 -6.51
C ILE A 132 -0.28 1.65 -6.25
N VAL A 133 -1.43 1.16 -6.70
CA VAL A 133 -2.75 1.80 -6.43
C VAL A 133 -3.11 1.64 -4.96
N GLU A 134 -2.88 0.47 -4.39
CA GLU A 134 -3.10 0.24 -2.95
C GLU A 134 -2.17 1.14 -2.10
N GLY A 135 -0.87 1.24 -2.48
CA GLY A 135 0.08 2.14 -1.84
C GLY A 135 -0.30 3.61 -1.98
N GLY A 136 -0.78 4.01 -3.15
CA GLY A 136 -1.33 5.34 -3.41
C GLY A 136 -2.53 5.66 -2.52
N GLY A 137 -3.45 4.70 -2.35
CA GLY A 137 -4.57 4.81 -1.43
C GLY A 137 -4.13 5.04 0.02
N ALA A 138 -3.13 4.29 0.49
CA ALA A 138 -2.57 4.47 1.84
C ALA A 138 -1.96 5.87 2.01
N ALA A 139 -1.22 6.38 1.02
CA ALA A 139 -0.64 7.73 1.08
C ALA A 139 -1.72 8.83 1.05
N VAL A 140 -2.78 8.67 0.26
CA VAL A 140 -3.90 9.61 0.25
C VAL A 140 -4.61 9.63 1.60
N LEU A 141 -4.85 8.47 2.22
CA LEU A 141 -5.41 8.40 3.57
C LEU A 141 -4.50 9.09 4.59
N GLY A 142 -3.19 8.82 4.55
CA GLY A 142 -2.21 9.51 5.38
C GLY A 142 -2.24 11.02 5.17
N PHE A 143 -2.29 11.47 3.91
CA PHE A 143 -2.35 12.89 3.56
C PHE A 143 -3.60 13.58 4.12
N LEU A 144 -4.77 12.97 3.97
CA LEU A 144 -6.02 13.50 4.53
C LEU A 144 -5.96 13.60 6.05
N PHE A 145 -5.39 12.58 6.71
CA PHE A 145 -5.20 12.60 8.15
C PHE A 145 -4.21 13.69 8.58
N GLY A 146 -3.13 13.88 7.83
CA GLY A 146 -2.18 14.98 8.03
C GLY A 146 -2.82 16.37 7.87
N LEU A 147 -3.66 16.54 6.86
CA LEU A 147 -4.45 17.78 6.69
C LEU A 147 -5.38 18.04 7.87
N LEU A 148 -6.05 16.99 8.36
CA LEU A 148 -6.93 17.10 9.52
C LEU A 148 -6.15 17.57 10.76
N LEU A 149 -4.99 16.96 11.03
CA LEU A 149 -4.14 17.38 12.15
C LEU A 149 -3.68 18.84 12.01
N ALA A 150 -3.23 19.24 10.82
CA ALA A 150 -2.83 20.63 10.56
C ALA A 150 -4.01 21.62 10.75
N TYR A 151 -5.21 21.22 10.35
CA TYR A 151 -6.42 22.01 10.56
C TYR A 151 -6.76 22.18 12.05
N LEU A 152 -6.69 21.09 12.83
CA LEU A 152 -6.96 21.13 14.27
C LEU A 152 -5.96 22.03 15.03
N VAL A 153 -4.67 21.94 14.65
CA VAL A 153 -3.64 22.81 15.20
C VAL A 153 -3.91 24.28 14.89
N GLU A 154 -4.29 24.60 13.65
CA GLU A 154 -4.61 25.98 13.26
C GLU A 154 -5.87 26.48 13.94
N LEU A 155 -6.89 25.63 14.10
CA LEU A 155 -8.11 25.96 14.84
C LEU A 155 -7.81 26.31 16.30
N ARG A 156 -7.01 25.46 16.98
CA ARG A 156 -6.57 25.70 18.36
C ARG A 156 -5.76 27.00 18.49
N ARG A 157 -4.89 27.27 17.53
CA ARG A 157 -4.10 28.49 17.50
C ARG A 157 -5.02 29.73 17.39
N ARG A 158 -6.00 29.71 16.50
CA ARG A 158 -6.97 30.82 16.35
C ARG A 158 -7.80 31.01 17.60
N TYR A 159 -8.26 29.92 18.20
CA TYR A 159 -8.98 29.97 19.47
C TYR A 159 -8.16 30.63 20.57
N ASN A 160 -6.94 30.19 20.78
CA ASN A 160 -6.06 30.78 21.82
C ASN A 160 -5.76 32.27 21.55
N ALA A 161 -5.62 32.67 20.28
CA ALA A 161 -5.37 34.08 19.94
C ALA A 161 -6.56 35.01 20.25
N GLN A 162 -7.79 34.46 20.34
CA GLN A 162 -9.00 35.24 20.70
C GLN A 162 -9.12 35.49 22.21
N PHE A 163 -8.48 34.66 23.05
CA PHE A 163 -8.62 34.68 24.51
C PHE A 163 -7.37 35.16 25.28
N ASN A 164 -6.27 35.41 24.58
CA ASN A 164 -5.06 36.00 25.17
C ASN A 164 -5.08 37.54 24.99
N TRP A 165 -5.86 38.21 25.82
CA TRP A 165 -5.81 39.67 26.07
C TRP A 165 -5.22 39.92 27.45
#